data_60222a98b0f7c92a705fcdf2968ec30e
#
_entry.id   60222a98b0f7c92a705fcdf2968ec30e
#
_cell.length_a   1.000
_cell.length_b   1.000
_cell.length_c   1.000
_cell.angle_alpha   90.00
_cell.angle_beta   90.00
_cell.angle_gamma   90.00
#
_symmetry.space_group_name_H-M   'P 1'
#
loop_
_entity.id
_entity.type
_entity.pdbx_description
1 polymer ?
#
loop_
_entity_poly.entity_id
_entity_poly.type
_entity_poly.pdbx_seq_one_letter_code
_entity_poly.pdbx_strand_id
1 'polypeptide(L)'
;MTRTQKINADLYKALQSEDTRTVEQLCEEVEERGLHILTIHDDTVLQVASYAKKHDLVLKLLEELPDRHLDKLTRQNHIGNTILHEAAISNDSIDVAKKVLQKAPGLLCMRNQLGETALFRSVRYGNQVVFNFLAKKIADYDGNQKFFLQRKDKTTILHLAILAQHFGWFSLIRKNHVTTHSFHL
;
A
#
# COMPACT_ATOMS: atom_id res chain seq x y z
N MET A 1 -17.27 -7.01 -26.88
CA MET A 1 -16.86 -6.76 -25.48
C MET A 1 -17.06 -8.04 -24.70
N THR A 2 -16.00 -8.56 -24.05
CA THR A 2 -16.11 -9.79 -23.25
C THR A 2 -16.87 -9.52 -21.95
N ARG A 3 -17.33 -10.59 -21.25
CA ARG A 3 -17.98 -10.47 -19.93
C ARG A 3 -17.04 -9.75 -18.93
N THR A 4 -15.78 -10.12 -18.91
CA THR A 4 -14.75 -9.50 -18.04
C THR A 4 -14.59 -8.02 -18.34
N GLN A 5 -14.51 -7.63 -19.62
CA GLN A 5 -14.39 -6.21 -19.99
C GLN A 5 -15.61 -5.40 -19.54
N LYS A 6 -16.81 -5.99 -19.59
CA LYS A 6 -18.02 -5.33 -19.11
C LYS A 6 -17.97 -5.13 -17.59
N ILE A 7 -17.66 -6.20 -16.85
CA ILE A 7 -17.53 -6.13 -15.37
C ILE A 7 -16.50 -5.09 -14.97
N ASN A 8 -15.33 -5.05 -15.62
CA ASN A 8 -14.28 -4.05 -15.31
C ASN A 8 -14.77 -2.62 -15.58
N ALA A 9 -15.48 -2.38 -16.67
CA ALA A 9 -16.05 -1.06 -16.98
C ALA A 9 -17.08 -0.64 -15.91
N ASP A 10 -17.97 -1.55 -15.53
CA ASP A 10 -19.00 -1.30 -14.51
C ASP A 10 -18.38 -1.08 -13.12
N LEU A 11 -17.38 -1.88 -12.71
CA LEU A 11 -16.61 -1.70 -11.47
C LEU A 11 -15.90 -0.33 -11.44
N TYR A 12 -15.21 0.02 -12.53
CA TYR A 12 -14.51 1.29 -12.61
C TYR A 12 -15.46 2.48 -12.51
N LYS A 13 -16.61 2.42 -13.21
CA LYS A 13 -17.66 3.43 -13.14
C LYS A 13 -18.25 3.55 -11.72
N ALA A 14 -18.54 2.43 -11.06
CA ALA A 14 -19.07 2.40 -9.72
C ALA A 14 -18.08 3.00 -8.71
N LEU A 15 -16.78 2.70 -8.85
CA LEU A 15 -15.73 3.33 -8.03
C LEU A 15 -15.65 4.85 -8.23
N GLN A 16 -15.80 5.33 -9.46
CA GLN A 16 -15.80 6.78 -9.76
C GLN A 16 -17.04 7.50 -9.23
N SER A 17 -18.21 6.87 -9.34
CA SER A 17 -19.47 7.43 -8.86
C SER A 17 -19.74 7.26 -7.37
N GLU A 18 -18.75 6.68 -6.62
CA GLU A 18 -18.86 6.38 -5.19
C GLU A 18 -19.97 5.40 -4.82
N ASP A 19 -20.43 4.63 -5.80
CA ASP A 19 -21.44 3.60 -5.60
C ASP A 19 -20.81 2.33 -4.99
N THR A 20 -20.51 2.40 -3.69
CA THR A 20 -19.87 1.32 -2.95
C THR A 20 -20.69 0.03 -3.01
N ARG A 21 -22.02 0.13 -2.99
CA ARG A 21 -22.93 -1.02 -3.05
C ARG A 21 -22.80 -1.80 -4.36
N THR A 22 -22.74 -1.09 -5.47
CA THR A 22 -22.52 -1.72 -6.79
C THR A 22 -21.12 -2.33 -6.87
N VAL A 23 -20.09 -1.70 -6.30
CA VAL A 23 -18.74 -2.29 -6.25
C VAL A 23 -18.75 -3.61 -5.47
N GLU A 24 -19.39 -3.67 -4.31
CA GLU A 24 -19.50 -4.88 -3.50
C GLU A 24 -20.19 -6.00 -4.27
N GLN A 25 -21.35 -5.72 -4.88
CA GLN A 25 -22.12 -6.69 -5.67
C GLN A 25 -21.29 -7.24 -6.84
N LEU A 26 -20.62 -6.36 -7.61
CA LEU A 26 -19.79 -6.80 -8.73
C LEU A 26 -18.55 -7.58 -8.27
N CYS A 27 -17.99 -7.26 -7.09
CA CYS A 27 -16.92 -8.06 -6.51
C CYS A 27 -17.36 -9.46 -6.11
N GLU A 28 -18.64 -9.68 -5.77
CA GLU A 28 -19.19 -11.02 -5.53
C GLU A 28 -19.29 -11.87 -6.80
N GLU A 29 -19.47 -11.22 -7.95
CA GLU A 29 -19.58 -11.91 -9.26
C GLU A 29 -18.22 -12.38 -9.80
N VAL A 30 -17.11 -11.90 -9.25
CA VAL A 30 -15.75 -12.28 -9.68
C VAL A 30 -15.09 -13.17 -8.64
N GLU A 31 -14.35 -14.19 -9.11
CA GLU A 31 -13.75 -15.21 -8.24
C GLU A 31 -12.82 -14.62 -7.19
N GLU A 32 -12.01 -13.64 -7.58
CA GLU A 32 -10.99 -13.05 -6.74
C GLU A 32 -11.48 -11.83 -5.92
N ARG A 33 -12.76 -11.50 -6.03
CA ARG A 33 -13.39 -10.38 -5.30
C ARG A 33 -12.60 -9.07 -5.43
N GLY A 34 -12.28 -8.42 -4.33
CA GLY A 34 -11.49 -7.18 -4.31
C GLY A 34 -10.07 -7.31 -4.91
N LEU A 35 -9.56 -8.53 -5.11
CA LEU A 35 -8.27 -8.80 -5.76
C LEU A 35 -8.38 -8.99 -7.27
N HIS A 36 -9.59 -8.87 -7.83
CA HIS A 36 -9.80 -8.88 -9.27
C HIS A 36 -9.02 -7.75 -9.95
N ILE A 37 -8.27 -8.07 -11.02
CA ILE A 37 -7.50 -7.09 -11.80
C ILE A 37 -8.47 -6.22 -12.59
N LEU A 38 -8.50 -4.93 -12.26
CA LEU A 38 -9.45 -3.96 -12.78
C LEU A 38 -8.89 -3.16 -13.97
N THR A 39 -7.62 -2.78 -13.92
CA THR A 39 -7.03 -1.88 -14.90
C THR A 39 -6.04 -2.57 -15.83
N ILE A 40 -5.70 -1.91 -16.95
CA ILE A 40 -4.62 -2.34 -17.87
C ILE A 40 -3.22 -2.23 -17.23
N HIS A 41 -3.13 -1.63 -16.06
CA HIS A 41 -1.90 -1.47 -15.29
C HIS A 41 -1.78 -2.51 -14.16
N ASP A 42 -2.59 -3.56 -14.23
CA ASP A 42 -2.65 -4.65 -13.24
C ASP A 42 -3.10 -4.20 -11.84
N ASP A 43 -3.74 -3.03 -11.73
CA ASP A 43 -4.32 -2.63 -10.44
C ASP A 43 -5.52 -3.49 -10.11
N THR A 44 -5.57 -4.00 -8.88
CA THR A 44 -6.74 -4.68 -8.34
C THR A 44 -7.80 -3.66 -7.90
N VAL A 45 -9.05 -4.12 -7.72
CA VAL A 45 -10.13 -3.29 -7.16
C VAL A 45 -9.71 -2.67 -5.82
N LEU A 46 -9.06 -3.45 -4.94
CA LEU A 46 -8.54 -2.96 -3.65
C LEU A 46 -7.51 -1.85 -3.82
N GLN A 47 -6.59 -1.97 -4.79
CA GLN A 47 -5.58 -0.94 -5.04
C GLN A 47 -6.22 0.34 -5.56
N VAL A 48 -7.13 0.24 -6.54
CA VAL A 48 -7.86 1.40 -7.07
C VAL A 48 -8.70 2.09 -5.99
N ALA A 49 -9.45 1.32 -5.20
CA ALA A 49 -10.25 1.85 -4.09
C ALA A 49 -9.39 2.53 -3.02
N SER A 50 -8.23 1.94 -2.69
CA SER A 50 -7.28 2.51 -1.73
C SER A 50 -6.68 3.82 -2.24
N TYR A 51 -6.25 3.86 -3.52
CA TYR A 51 -5.75 5.08 -4.16
C TYR A 51 -6.82 6.17 -4.20
N ALA A 52 -8.08 5.81 -4.46
CA ALA A 52 -9.23 6.70 -4.43
C ALA A 52 -9.68 7.09 -3.01
N LYS A 53 -8.95 6.67 -1.96
CA LYS A 53 -9.23 6.96 -0.54
C LYS A 53 -10.59 6.45 -0.04
N LYS A 54 -11.11 5.37 -0.63
CA LYS A 54 -12.37 4.71 -0.22
C LYS A 54 -12.08 3.69 0.89
N HIS A 55 -11.59 4.18 2.05
CA HIS A 55 -11.03 3.33 3.10
C HIS A 55 -12.04 2.33 3.67
N ASP A 56 -13.29 2.76 3.92
CA ASP A 56 -14.34 1.88 4.44
C ASP A 56 -14.67 0.74 3.48
N LEU A 57 -14.76 1.05 2.17
CA LEU A 57 -14.94 0.03 1.13
C LEU A 57 -13.77 -0.96 1.11
N VAL A 58 -12.53 -0.47 1.18
CA VAL A 58 -11.34 -1.33 1.21
C VAL A 58 -11.35 -2.25 2.42
N LEU A 59 -11.70 -1.74 3.62
CA LEU A 59 -11.81 -2.54 4.84
C LEU A 59 -12.86 -3.63 4.70
N LYS A 60 -14.03 -3.29 4.17
CA LYS A 60 -15.12 -4.25 3.94
C LYS A 60 -14.70 -5.34 2.96
N LEU A 61 -14.15 -4.98 1.80
CA LEU A 61 -13.66 -5.94 0.80
C LEU A 61 -12.55 -6.84 1.36
N LEU A 62 -11.68 -6.32 2.25
CA LEU A 62 -10.66 -7.11 2.93
C LEU A 62 -11.27 -8.09 3.96
N GLU A 63 -12.35 -7.71 4.63
CA GLU A 63 -13.05 -8.60 5.56
C GLU A 63 -13.72 -9.77 4.85
N GLU A 64 -14.34 -9.50 3.72
CA GLU A 64 -15.03 -10.48 2.88
C GLU A 64 -14.09 -11.35 2.03
N LEU A 65 -12.78 -11.06 2.05
CA LEU A 65 -11.80 -11.79 1.25
C LEU A 65 -11.60 -13.21 1.79
N PRO A 66 -11.86 -14.26 1.01
CA PRO A 66 -11.66 -15.64 1.42
C PRO A 66 -10.17 -15.95 1.69
N ASP A 67 -9.90 -16.78 2.68
CA ASP A 67 -8.54 -17.15 3.08
C ASP A 67 -7.71 -17.78 1.93
N ARG A 68 -8.37 -18.51 1.02
CA ARG A 68 -7.72 -19.09 -0.18
C ARG A 68 -7.13 -18.07 -1.15
N HIS A 69 -7.42 -16.77 -0.97
CA HIS A 69 -6.92 -15.68 -1.81
C HIS A 69 -5.95 -14.74 -1.09
N LEU A 70 -5.59 -15.02 0.16
CA LEU A 70 -4.68 -14.16 0.94
C LEU A 70 -3.28 -14.06 0.33
N ASP A 71 -2.81 -15.12 -0.34
CA ASP A 71 -1.55 -15.11 -1.10
C ASP A 71 -1.54 -14.02 -2.19
N LYS A 72 -2.70 -13.76 -2.79
CA LYS A 72 -2.87 -12.77 -3.86
C LYS A 72 -2.89 -11.31 -3.38
N LEU A 73 -2.95 -11.07 -2.06
CA LEU A 73 -2.75 -9.72 -1.49
C LEU A 73 -1.36 -9.15 -1.80
N THR A 74 -0.40 -10.02 -2.11
CA THR A 74 0.96 -9.61 -2.50
C THR A 74 1.07 -9.17 -3.96
N ARG A 75 -0.01 -9.18 -4.72
CA ARG A 75 -0.01 -8.72 -6.12
C ARG A 75 0.52 -7.30 -6.24
N GLN A 76 1.35 -7.14 -7.24
CA GLN A 76 1.94 -5.86 -7.62
C GLN A 76 1.33 -5.39 -8.94
N ASN A 77 0.98 -4.12 -9.02
CA ASN A 77 0.61 -3.51 -10.30
C ASN A 77 1.85 -3.31 -11.20
N HIS A 78 1.65 -2.75 -12.40
CA HIS A 78 2.73 -2.58 -13.39
C HIS A 78 3.92 -1.74 -12.91
N ILE A 79 3.76 -0.89 -11.88
CA ILE A 79 4.88 -0.14 -11.25
C ILE A 79 5.42 -0.83 -9.99
N GLY A 80 4.95 -2.03 -9.71
CA GLY A 80 5.37 -2.85 -8.57
C GLY A 80 4.73 -2.47 -7.24
N ASN A 81 3.72 -1.60 -7.21
CA ASN A 81 3.02 -1.27 -5.98
C ASN A 81 2.08 -2.39 -5.56
N THR A 82 2.04 -2.66 -4.26
CA THR A 82 1.04 -3.51 -3.60
C THR A 82 -0.04 -2.65 -2.96
N ILE A 83 -1.08 -3.28 -2.43
CA ILE A 83 -2.12 -2.60 -1.64
C ILE A 83 -1.54 -1.81 -0.45
N LEU A 84 -0.48 -2.29 0.19
CA LEU A 84 0.18 -1.57 1.28
C LEU A 84 0.89 -0.30 0.79
N HIS A 85 1.46 -0.31 -0.42
CA HIS A 85 2.02 0.89 -1.03
C HIS A 85 0.93 1.94 -1.29
N GLU A 86 -0.26 1.54 -1.74
CA GLU A 86 -1.38 2.46 -1.96
C GLU A 86 -1.98 2.95 -0.63
N ALA A 87 -2.06 2.11 0.39
CA ALA A 87 -2.48 2.54 1.72
C ALA A 87 -1.49 3.55 2.35
N ALA A 88 -0.23 3.57 1.93
CA ALA A 88 0.77 4.49 2.48
C ALA A 88 0.64 5.94 1.99
N ILE A 89 -0.29 6.27 1.08
CA ILE A 89 -0.42 7.62 0.51
C ILE A 89 -1.37 8.55 1.28
N SER A 90 -2.17 8.05 2.22
CA SER A 90 -3.15 8.84 2.99
C SER A 90 -3.04 8.58 4.50
N ASN A 91 -3.16 9.64 5.31
CA ASN A 91 -3.19 9.50 6.77
C ASN A 91 -4.41 8.73 7.27
N ASP A 92 -5.53 8.82 6.56
CA ASP A 92 -6.79 8.18 6.94
C ASP A 92 -6.81 6.66 6.66
N SER A 93 -5.78 6.15 5.96
CA SER A 93 -5.68 4.73 5.59
C SER A 93 -4.97 3.84 6.62
N ILE A 94 -4.77 4.34 7.84
CA ILE A 94 -4.06 3.59 8.88
C ILE A 94 -4.72 2.23 9.18
N ASP A 95 -6.03 2.17 9.22
CA ASP A 95 -6.74 0.92 9.52
C ASP A 95 -6.67 -0.06 8.34
N VAL A 96 -6.64 0.45 7.10
CA VAL A 96 -6.33 -0.36 5.92
C VAL A 96 -4.93 -0.96 6.03
N ALA A 97 -3.91 -0.14 6.34
CA ALA A 97 -2.53 -0.63 6.49
C ALA A 97 -2.40 -1.69 7.59
N LYS A 98 -3.08 -1.50 8.74
CA LYS A 98 -3.13 -2.49 9.83
C LYS A 98 -3.77 -3.80 9.37
N LYS A 99 -4.95 -3.72 8.74
CA LYS A 99 -5.71 -4.89 8.28
C LYS A 99 -4.95 -5.69 7.23
N VAL A 100 -4.35 -4.99 6.28
CA VAL A 100 -3.54 -5.60 5.21
C VAL A 100 -2.33 -6.33 5.78
N LEU A 101 -1.57 -5.73 6.71
CA LEU A 101 -0.42 -6.38 7.34
C LEU A 101 -0.82 -7.51 8.29
N GLN A 102 -2.00 -7.45 8.90
CA GLN A 102 -2.53 -8.57 9.68
C GLN A 102 -2.78 -9.79 8.80
N LYS A 103 -3.35 -9.60 7.60
CA LYS A 103 -3.65 -10.68 6.65
C LYS A 103 -2.43 -11.16 5.87
N ALA A 104 -1.51 -10.28 5.53
CA ALA A 104 -0.32 -10.57 4.71
C ALA A 104 0.93 -9.83 5.23
N PRO A 105 1.56 -10.31 6.31
CA PRO A 105 2.71 -9.65 6.95
C PRO A 105 3.91 -9.44 6.01
N GLY A 106 4.09 -10.33 5.03
CA GLY A 106 5.16 -10.24 4.03
C GLY A 106 5.14 -8.96 3.17
N LEU A 107 4.00 -8.28 3.09
CA LEU A 107 3.87 -7.00 2.39
C LEU A 107 4.79 -5.91 2.96
N LEU A 108 5.18 -6.01 4.23
CA LEU A 108 6.11 -5.08 4.86
C LEU A 108 7.45 -4.99 4.12
N CYS A 109 7.93 -6.14 3.59
CA CYS A 109 9.22 -6.26 2.92
C CYS A 109 9.15 -6.06 1.40
N MET A 110 7.95 -5.92 0.83
CA MET A 110 7.82 -5.80 -0.63
C MET A 110 8.28 -4.43 -1.13
N ARG A 111 8.96 -4.45 -2.27
CA ARG A 111 9.46 -3.25 -2.96
C ARG A 111 8.80 -3.10 -4.32
N ASN A 112 8.49 -1.87 -4.69
CA ASN A 112 8.05 -1.53 -6.03
C ASN A 112 9.24 -1.47 -7.02
N GLN A 113 8.98 -1.13 -8.28
CA GLN A 113 10.04 -1.04 -9.31
C GLN A 113 11.11 -0.01 -8.99
N LEU A 114 10.77 1.08 -8.28
CA LEU A 114 11.74 2.07 -7.78
C LEU A 114 12.59 1.54 -6.62
N GLY A 115 12.30 0.33 -6.11
CA GLY A 115 12.96 -0.23 -4.94
C GLY A 115 12.44 0.35 -3.62
N GLU A 116 11.27 0.99 -3.62
CA GLU A 116 10.64 1.57 -2.44
C GLU A 116 9.75 0.55 -1.74
N THR A 117 9.79 0.51 -0.43
CA THR A 117 8.78 -0.13 0.41
C THR A 117 7.62 0.84 0.67
N ALA A 118 6.54 0.37 1.27
CA ALA A 118 5.44 1.23 1.70
C ALA A 118 5.90 2.34 2.67
N LEU A 119 6.96 2.11 3.46
CA LEU A 119 7.57 3.14 4.32
C LEU A 119 8.09 4.32 3.48
N PHE A 120 8.77 4.08 2.35
CA PHE A 120 9.21 5.15 1.44
C PHE A 120 8.03 5.95 0.89
N ARG A 121 6.96 5.26 0.52
CA ARG A 121 5.74 5.92 0.02
C ARG A 121 5.13 6.85 1.07
N SER A 122 5.05 6.41 2.34
CA SER A 122 4.53 7.25 3.41
C SER A 122 5.35 8.54 3.58
N VAL A 123 6.68 8.48 3.44
CA VAL A 123 7.55 9.67 3.46
C VAL A 123 7.30 10.57 2.26
N ARG A 124 7.23 9.99 1.06
CA ARG A 124 6.99 10.74 -0.19
C ARG A 124 5.70 11.56 -0.15
N TYR A 125 4.65 10.98 0.44
CA TYR A 125 3.32 11.61 0.50
C TYR A 125 3.04 12.36 1.82
N GLY A 126 4.04 12.46 2.71
CA GLY A 126 3.89 13.17 3.98
C GLY A 126 2.97 12.48 4.98
N ASN A 127 2.75 11.18 4.82
CA ASN A 127 1.84 10.41 5.67
C ASN A 127 2.53 9.97 6.98
N GLN A 128 2.48 10.83 8.00
CA GLN A 128 3.13 10.57 9.30
C GLN A 128 2.47 9.44 10.09
N VAL A 129 1.16 9.27 9.97
CA VAL A 129 0.40 8.28 10.74
C VAL A 129 0.81 6.88 10.32
N VAL A 130 0.76 6.59 9.01
CA VAL A 130 1.17 5.28 8.48
C VAL A 130 2.67 5.08 8.59
N PHE A 131 3.48 6.14 8.41
CA PHE A 131 4.93 6.07 8.65
C PHE A 131 5.25 5.56 10.07
N ASN A 132 4.69 6.18 11.10
CA ASN A 132 4.95 5.79 12.49
C ASN A 132 4.55 4.33 12.75
N PHE A 133 3.43 3.91 12.19
CA PHE A 133 2.98 2.52 12.30
C PHE A 133 3.95 1.55 11.62
N LEU A 134 4.35 1.82 10.37
CA LEU A 134 5.28 0.99 9.62
C LEU A 134 6.67 0.98 10.26
N ALA A 135 7.17 2.14 10.71
CA ALA A 135 8.46 2.25 11.39
C ALA A 135 8.50 1.40 12.66
N LYS A 136 7.42 1.39 13.45
CA LYS A 136 7.31 0.52 14.63
C LYS A 136 7.35 -0.96 14.23
N LYS A 137 6.63 -1.36 13.18
CA LYS A 137 6.66 -2.75 12.68
C LYS A 137 8.05 -3.17 12.19
N ILE A 138 8.79 -2.24 11.59
CA ILE A 138 10.17 -2.47 11.13
C ILE A 138 11.15 -2.55 12.31
N ALA A 139 10.94 -1.77 13.37
CA ALA A 139 11.76 -1.86 14.58
C ALA A 139 11.65 -3.24 15.25
N ASP A 140 10.47 -3.85 15.19
CA ASP A 140 10.21 -5.20 15.69
C ASP A 140 10.67 -6.31 14.70
N TYR A 141 11.17 -5.94 13.51
CA TYR A 141 11.59 -6.87 12.47
C TYR A 141 12.99 -7.43 12.77
N ASP A 142 13.06 -8.75 12.89
CA ASP A 142 14.34 -9.48 13.11
C ASP A 142 15.08 -9.68 11.79
N GLY A 143 15.72 -8.63 11.30
CA GLY A 143 16.44 -8.65 10.03
C GLY A 143 17.15 -7.36 9.70
N ASN A 144 17.67 -7.26 8.47
CA ASN A 144 18.42 -6.09 8.02
C ASN A 144 17.51 -4.86 7.83
N GLN A 145 17.41 -4.01 8.85
CA GLN A 145 16.61 -2.78 8.81
C GLN A 145 17.07 -1.80 7.72
N LYS A 146 18.34 -1.83 7.28
CA LYS A 146 18.84 -1.00 6.18
C LYS A 146 18.05 -1.24 4.89
N PHE A 147 17.53 -2.44 4.71
CA PHE A 147 16.63 -2.76 3.61
C PHE A 147 15.44 -1.79 3.51
N PHE A 148 14.86 -1.39 4.65
CA PHE A 148 13.71 -0.49 4.68
C PHE A 148 14.06 0.99 4.54
N LEU A 149 15.34 1.35 4.68
CA LEU A 149 15.81 2.73 4.75
C LEU A 149 16.52 3.21 3.50
N GLN A 150 16.87 2.28 2.62
CA GLN A 150 17.66 2.57 1.43
C GLN A 150 17.16 1.78 0.22
N ARG A 151 16.97 2.49 -0.88
CA ARG A 151 16.66 1.91 -2.21
C ARG A 151 17.90 1.27 -2.82
N LYS A 152 17.71 0.57 -3.96
CA LYS A 152 18.81 -0.04 -4.73
C LYS A 152 19.80 1.02 -5.26
N ASP A 153 19.32 2.21 -5.62
CA ASP A 153 20.11 3.33 -6.10
C ASP A 153 20.77 4.14 -4.95
N LYS A 154 20.76 3.60 -3.75
CA LYS A 154 21.27 4.21 -2.51
C LYS A 154 20.51 5.45 -2.00
N THR A 155 19.42 5.83 -2.63
CA THR A 155 18.52 6.86 -2.10
C THR A 155 17.96 6.38 -0.76
N THR A 156 18.09 7.20 0.28
CA THR A 156 17.55 6.92 1.61
C THR A 156 16.22 7.64 1.83
N ILE A 157 15.49 7.23 2.86
CA ILE A 157 14.25 7.93 3.26
C ILE A 157 14.52 9.40 3.65
N LEU A 158 15.72 9.74 4.14
CA LEU A 158 16.13 11.13 4.41
C LEU A 158 16.25 11.94 3.12
N HIS A 159 16.92 11.39 2.09
CA HIS A 159 16.98 12.04 0.78
C HIS A 159 15.56 12.30 0.24
N LEU A 160 14.67 11.32 0.39
CA LEU A 160 13.30 11.47 -0.08
C LEU A 160 12.52 12.55 0.70
N ALA A 161 12.70 12.63 2.03
CA ALA A 161 12.08 13.65 2.86
C ALA A 161 12.52 15.07 2.43
N ILE A 162 13.78 15.26 2.07
CA ILE A 162 14.31 16.52 1.55
C ILE A 162 13.67 16.84 0.18
N LEU A 163 13.69 15.87 -0.74
CA LEU A 163 13.13 16.04 -2.08
C LEU A 163 11.62 16.35 -2.06
N ALA A 164 10.90 15.77 -1.11
CA ALA A 164 9.48 16.03 -0.90
C ALA A 164 9.20 17.30 -0.06
N GLN A 165 10.25 18.06 0.31
CA GLN A 165 10.18 19.29 1.13
C GLN A 165 9.54 19.07 2.51
N HIS A 166 9.62 17.85 3.04
CA HIS A 166 9.09 17.47 4.35
C HIS A 166 10.14 17.64 5.45
N PHE A 167 10.64 18.85 5.65
CA PHE A 167 11.79 19.13 6.57
C PHE A 167 11.54 18.69 8.02
N GLY A 168 10.31 18.70 8.50
CA GLY A 168 9.96 18.20 9.85
C GLY A 168 10.18 16.70 10.05
N TRP A 169 10.38 15.94 8.96
CA TRP A 169 10.55 14.50 9.01
C TRP A 169 11.89 14.05 9.60
N PHE A 170 12.89 14.90 9.62
CA PHE A 170 14.17 14.56 10.26
C PHE A 170 14.00 14.14 11.73
N SER A 171 13.23 14.92 12.49
CA SER A 171 12.93 14.59 13.88
C SER A 171 12.12 13.30 14.01
N LEU A 172 11.16 13.10 13.11
CA LEU A 172 10.29 11.92 13.10
C LEU A 172 11.06 10.64 12.77
N ILE A 173 11.89 10.68 11.73
CA ILE A 173 12.75 9.56 11.30
C ILE A 173 13.73 9.20 12.42
N ARG A 174 14.36 10.19 13.06
CA ARG A 174 15.26 10.00 14.20
C ARG A 174 14.55 9.40 15.41
N LYS A 175 13.37 9.91 15.77
CA LYS A 175 12.58 9.44 16.93
C LYS A 175 12.19 7.97 16.80
N ASN A 176 11.92 7.49 15.60
CA ASN A 176 11.53 6.10 15.35
C ASN A 176 12.72 5.15 15.21
N HIS A 177 13.95 5.57 15.58
CA HIS A 177 15.19 4.78 15.49
C HIS A 177 15.47 4.22 14.07
N VAL A 178 14.85 4.80 13.07
CA VAL A 178 14.95 4.39 11.67
C VAL A 178 16.27 4.85 11.02
N THR A 179 17.18 5.47 11.80
CA THR A 179 18.42 6.08 11.28
C THR A 179 19.70 5.52 11.83
N THR A 180 19.66 4.67 12.84
CA THR A 180 20.85 4.51 13.66
C THR A 180 21.57 3.21 13.49
N HIS A 181 22.59 3.12 12.85
CA HIS A 181 23.90 2.47 13.01
C HIS A 181 24.68 2.34 11.70
N SER A 182 24.31 3.07 10.64
CA SER A 182 24.96 2.92 9.32
C SER A 182 25.46 4.23 8.68
N PHE A 183 25.48 5.34 9.41
CA PHE A 183 26.20 6.54 8.96
C PHE A 183 27.49 6.70 9.78
N HIS A 184 28.42 5.76 9.65
CA HIS A 184 29.84 6.07 9.78
C HIS A 184 30.26 6.60 8.40
N LEU A 185 30.51 7.90 8.33
CA LEU A 185 31.25 8.56 7.27
C LEU A 185 32.63 7.94 7.14
#